data_eac40bdccff8b26e2c0772beae1a3550
#
_entry.id   eac40bdccff8b26e2c0772beae1a3550
#
_cell.length_a   1.000
_cell.length_b   1.000
_cell.length_c   1.000
_cell.angle_alpha   90.00
_cell.angle_beta   90.00
_cell.angle_gamma   90.00
#
_symmetry.space_group_name_H-M   'P 1'
#
loop_
_entity.id
_entity.type
_entity.pdbx_description
1 polymer ?
#
loop_
_entity_poly.entity_id
_entity_poly.type
_entity_poly.pdbx_seq_one_letter_code
_entity_poly.pdbx_strand_id
1 'polypeptide(L)'
;MFFDKSDLPMTADMIEFWKDNGYLIIENFKTNEECDELIQRSKELIEEQDFNNQQSVFDTISQTHNDDNYFLESGDKIRFFFEEKANLSENNIKTNKQYIVNKIGHALHDLDEKFINFSKNEDLDKIAKAIGFKDPLLLQSMYIFKQPKIGGEVVCHQDSTFLITEPESTVGFWFALEDANKDNGCLQVASGGHKGPLRKLFKRENNKMKMEELSNEPFPETDTLLEVKKGTLVLLHGRLPHYSCENKSSNSRHAYTIHVIDGKSKYLDYNWLQRPNLKLNGFKYC
;
A
#
# COMPACT_ATOMS: atom_id res chain seq x y z
N MET A 1 9.36 4.02 18.07
CA MET A 1 8.94 3.08 19.14
C MET A 1 8.33 1.87 18.47
N PHE A 2 8.62 0.68 18.98
CA PHE A 2 8.11 -0.60 18.47
C PHE A 2 7.25 -1.24 19.55
N PHE A 3 6.14 -1.83 19.16
CA PHE A 3 5.25 -2.62 19.99
C PHE A 3 5.23 -4.05 19.46
N ASP A 4 4.81 -5.00 20.26
CA ASP A 4 4.70 -6.41 19.86
C ASP A 4 3.22 -6.82 19.74
N LYS A 5 2.94 -7.84 18.94
CA LYS A 5 1.56 -8.38 18.83
C LYS A 5 0.99 -8.82 20.19
N SER A 6 1.85 -9.28 21.11
CA SER A 6 1.42 -9.65 22.47
C SER A 6 0.95 -8.47 23.32
N ASP A 7 1.24 -7.23 22.91
CA ASP A 7 0.74 -6.01 23.56
C ASP A 7 -0.74 -5.70 23.22
N LEU A 8 -1.33 -6.45 22.28
CA LEU A 8 -2.75 -6.29 21.94
C LEU A 8 -3.66 -6.83 23.07
N PRO A 9 -4.84 -6.21 23.29
CA PRO A 9 -5.44 -5.10 22.54
C PRO A 9 -4.68 -3.78 22.70
N MET A 10 -4.87 -2.85 21.76
CA MET A 10 -4.19 -1.56 21.72
C MET A 10 -4.16 -0.87 23.09
N THR A 11 -2.97 -0.62 23.61
CA THR A 11 -2.76 0.08 24.88
C THR A 11 -2.93 1.61 24.73
N ALA A 12 -3.04 2.31 25.84
CA ALA A 12 -3.10 3.78 25.84
C ALA A 12 -1.85 4.39 25.18
N ASP A 13 -0.67 3.85 25.46
CA ASP A 13 0.61 4.30 24.91
C ASP A 13 0.67 4.12 23.37
N MET A 14 0.14 2.99 22.85
CA MET A 14 0.05 2.76 21.40
C MET A 14 -0.87 3.79 20.74
N ILE A 15 -2.01 4.10 21.37
CA ILE A 15 -2.98 5.08 20.85
C ILE A 15 -2.40 6.49 20.91
N GLU A 16 -1.70 6.85 21.98
CA GLU A 16 -1.04 8.16 22.12
C GLU A 16 0.08 8.29 21.07
N PHE A 17 0.93 7.28 20.96
CA PHE A 17 1.99 7.25 19.94
C PHE A 17 1.44 7.42 18.53
N TRP A 18 0.37 6.70 18.19
CA TRP A 18 -0.34 6.84 16.90
C TRP A 18 -0.81 8.27 16.67
N LYS A 19 -1.48 8.88 17.65
CA LYS A 19 -2.01 10.25 17.55
C LYS A 19 -0.90 11.29 17.38
N ASP A 20 0.24 11.05 18.00
CA ASP A 20 1.36 12.00 17.94
C ASP A 20 2.19 11.88 16.69
N ASN A 21 2.42 10.67 16.22
CA ASN A 21 3.38 10.38 15.17
C ASN A 21 2.73 10.07 13.80
N GLY A 22 1.47 9.61 13.76
CA GLY A 22 0.76 9.26 12.52
C GLY A 22 1.18 7.92 11.92
N TYR A 23 1.99 7.15 12.61
CA TYR A 23 2.32 5.76 12.30
C TYR A 23 2.38 4.92 13.57
N LEU A 24 2.29 3.59 13.41
CA LEU A 24 2.46 2.63 14.51
C LEU A 24 3.12 1.37 13.96
N ILE A 25 4.09 0.82 14.70
CA ILE A 25 4.79 -0.41 14.32
C ILE A 25 4.42 -1.50 15.32
N ILE A 26 3.91 -2.64 14.83
CA ILE A 26 3.57 -3.82 15.64
C ILE A 26 4.35 -5.01 15.08
N GLU A 27 5.39 -5.42 15.81
CA GLU A 27 6.22 -6.56 15.43
C GLU A 27 5.50 -7.89 15.66
N ASN A 28 5.94 -8.94 14.98
CA ASN A 28 5.41 -10.31 15.11
C ASN A 28 3.89 -10.40 14.84
N PHE A 29 3.32 -9.45 14.08
CA PHE A 29 1.88 -9.41 13.80
C PHE A 29 1.43 -10.59 12.96
N LYS A 30 2.23 -10.95 11.96
CA LYS A 30 2.06 -12.13 11.11
C LYS A 30 3.21 -13.10 11.31
N THR A 31 2.93 -14.39 11.22
CA THR A 31 3.99 -15.41 11.28
C THR A 31 4.80 -15.43 9.98
N ASN A 32 5.99 -16.04 10.05
CA ASN A 32 6.82 -16.22 8.86
C ASN A 32 6.10 -17.07 7.80
N GLU A 33 5.37 -18.08 8.22
CA GLU A 33 4.60 -18.99 7.36
C GLU A 33 3.48 -18.25 6.64
N GLU A 34 2.71 -17.39 7.33
CA GLU A 34 1.67 -16.56 6.70
C GLU A 34 2.29 -15.63 5.63
N CYS A 35 3.45 -15.03 5.91
CA CYS A 35 4.15 -14.19 4.95
C CYS A 35 4.67 -15.00 3.75
N ASP A 36 5.27 -16.19 3.98
CA ASP A 36 5.76 -17.06 2.92
C ASP A 36 4.63 -17.57 2.02
N GLU A 37 3.46 -17.82 2.58
CA GLU A 37 2.26 -18.20 1.84
C GLU A 37 1.83 -17.11 0.84
N LEU A 38 1.84 -15.83 1.26
CA LEU A 38 1.56 -14.72 0.36
C LEU A 38 2.64 -14.52 -0.70
N ILE A 39 3.92 -14.65 -0.32
CA ILE A 39 5.03 -14.59 -1.27
C ILE A 39 4.89 -15.68 -2.34
N GLN A 40 4.59 -16.90 -1.91
CA GLN A 40 4.40 -18.03 -2.83
C GLN A 40 3.19 -17.78 -3.76
N ARG A 41 2.05 -17.34 -3.19
CA ARG A 41 0.86 -17.06 -3.99
C ARG A 41 1.07 -15.92 -5.00
N SER A 42 1.81 -14.88 -4.64
CA SER A 42 2.15 -13.80 -5.59
C SER A 42 2.95 -14.32 -6.80
N LYS A 43 3.87 -15.26 -6.57
CA LYS A 43 4.63 -15.91 -7.65
C LYS A 43 3.75 -16.75 -8.55
N GLU A 44 2.83 -17.52 -7.98
CA GLU A 44 1.85 -18.32 -8.74
C GLU A 44 0.98 -17.41 -9.62
N LEU A 45 0.45 -16.31 -9.07
CA LEU A 45 -0.35 -15.35 -9.83
C LEU A 45 0.43 -14.76 -11.02
N ILE A 46 1.73 -14.48 -10.85
CA ILE A 46 2.58 -14.00 -11.94
C ILE A 46 2.78 -15.10 -13.00
N GLU A 47 3.00 -16.35 -12.59
CA GLU A 47 3.19 -17.47 -13.54
C GLU A 47 1.90 -17.76 -14.33
N GLU A 48 0.75 -17.66 -13.70
CA GLU A 48 -0.56 -17.85 -14.32
C GLU A 48 -0.89 -16.75 -15.36
N GLN A 49 -0.26 -15.55 -15.23
CA GLN A 49 -0.58 -14.40 -16.06
C GLN A 49 0.15 -14.43 -17.41
N ASP A 50 -0.57 -14.15 -18.50
CA ASP A 50 0.03 -13.86 -19.82
C ASP A 50 0.33 -12.36 -19.96
N PHE A 51 1.61 -12.03 -20.11
CA PHE A 51 2.09 -10.65 -20.27
C PHE A 51 2.36 -10.24 -21.72
N ASN A 52 2.07 -11.05 -22.71
CA ASN A 52 2.43 -10.78 -24.12
C ASN A 52 1.81 -9.48 -24.68
N ASN A 53 0.67 -9.06 -24.14
CA ASN A 53 -0.04 -7.84 -24.58
C ASN A 53 -0.14 -6.76 -23.48
N GLN A 54 0.63 -6.91 -22.40
CA GLN A 54 0.57 -5.98 -21.28
C GLN A 54 1.82 -5.09 -21.27
N GLN A 55 1.63 -3.77 -21.18
CA GLN A 55 2.71 -2.79 -21.16
C GLN A 55 2.55 -1.73 -20.06
N SER A 56 1.65 -1.95 -19.09
CA SER A 56 1.42 -0.98 -18.02
C SER A 56 2.61 -0.95 -17.04
N VAL A 57 3.37 0.13 -17.09
CA VAL A 57 4.51 0.40 -16.21
C VAL A 57 4.06 1.30 -15.07
N PHE A 58 4.47 0.98 -13.86
CA PHE A 58 4.23 1.82 -12.70
C PHE A 58 5.45 2.68 -12.41
N ASP A 59 5.27 3.99 -12.53
CA ASP A 59 6.28 5.00 -12.27
C ASP A 59 5.66 6.13 -11.44
N THR A 60 6.28 6.46 -10.32
CA THR A 60 5.82 7.51 -9.40
C THR A 60 6.37 8.89 -9.73
N ILE A 61 7.38 8.98 -10.61
CA ILE A 61 8.05 10.24 -10.98
C ILE A 61 7.34 10.88 -12.16
N SER A 62 7.27 10.19 -13.31
CA SER A 62 6.65 10.72 -14.53
C SER A 62 5.12 10.58 -14.53
N GLN A 63 4.57 9.68 -13.72
CA GLN A 63 3.12 9.40 -13.56
C GLN A 63 2.42 9.14 -14.91
N THR A 64 3.11 8.53 -15.87
CA THR A 64 2.58 8.24 -17.21
C THR A 64 1.35 7.32 -17.21
N HIS A 65 1.12 6.60 -16.10
CA HIS A 65 -0.06 5.73 -15.92
C HIS A 65 -1.36 6.50 -15.63
N ASN A 66 -1.32 7.82 -15.45
CA ASN A 66 -2.50 8.63 -15.11
C ASN A 66 -3.62 8.59 -16.17
N ASP A 67 -3.26 8.36 -17.44
CA ASP A 67 -4.21 8.20 -18.55
C ASP A 67 -4.35 6.73 -19.01
N ASP A 68 -3.74 5.78 -18.29
CA ASP A 68 -3.81 4.36 -18.59
C ASP A 68 -5.10 3.72 -18.06
N ASN A 69 -6.01 3.37 -18.96
CA ASN A 69 -7.25 2.67 -18.60
C ASN A 69 -7.00 1.34 -17.86
N TYR A 70 -5.91 0.65 -18.15
CA TYR A 70 -5.56 -0.57 -17.44
C TYR A 70 -5.31 -0.27 -15.95
N PHE A 71 -4.66 0.84 -15.62
CA PHE A 71 -4.49 1.30 -14.24
C PHE A 71 -5.83 1.79 -13.66
N LEU A 72 -6.54 2.69 -14.34
CA LEU A 72 -7.74 3.35 -13.82
C LEU A 72 -8.91 2.40 -13.56
N GLU A 73 -8.98 1.27 -14.27
CA GLU A 73 -10.02 0.25 -14.11
C GLU A 73 -9.58 -0.94 -13.23
N SER A 74 -8.53 -0.80 -12.45
CA SER A 74 -7.98 -1.90 -11.65
C SER A 74 -8.59 -2.02 -10.25
N GLY A 75 -9.44 -1.08 -9.83
CA GLY A 75 -9.94 -1.01 -8.46
C GLY A 75 -10.74 -2.23 -7.99
N ASP A 76 -11.39 -2.95 -8.90
CA ASP A 76 -12.16 -4.17 -8.65
C ASP A 76 -11.57 -5.41 -9.35
N LYS A 77 -10.27 -5.39 -9.66
CA LYS A 77 -9.57 -6.46 -10.38
C LYS A 77 -8.21 -6.76 -9.74
N ILE A 78 -7.64 -7.90 -10.13
CA ILE A 78 -6.23 -8.21 -9.89
C ILE A 78 -5.48 -7.88 -11.19
N ARG A 79 -4.61 -6.87 -11.14
CA ARG A 79 -3.81 -6.41 -12.27
C ARG A 79 -2.34 -6.28 -11.88
N PHE A 80 -1.46 -6.41 -12.86
CA PHE A 80 -0.01 -6.45 -12.71
C PHE A 80 0.60 -5.20 -13.35
N PHE A 81 1.59 -4.62 -12.69
CA PHE A 81 2.26 -3.42 -13.15
C PHE A 81 3.76 -3.66 -13.15
N PHE A 82 4.45 -3.25 -14.20
CA PHE A 82 5.86 -3.52 -14.38
C PHE A 82 6.74 -2.47 -13.70
N GLU A 83 7.96 -2.89 -13.34
CA GLU A 83 9.02 -1.99 -12.90
C GLU A 83 9.47 -1.08 -14.06
N GLU A 84 9.68 0.21 -13.77
CA GLU A 84 10.13 1.18 -14.75
C GLU A 84 11.46 0.78 -15.41
N LYS A 85 12.39 0.26 -14.60
CA LYS A 85 13.72 -0.17 -15.06
C LYS A 85 13.75 -1.62 -15.56
N ALA A 86 12.61 -2.28 -15.70
CA ALA A 86 12.56 -3.65 -16.19
C ALA A 86 12.85 -3.72 -17.69
N ASN A 87 13.58 -4.74 -18.09
CA ASN A 87 13.71 -5.08 -19.49
C ASN A 87 12.48 -5.85 -19.97
N LEU A 88 11.60 -5.18 -20.70
CA LEU A 88 10.34 -5.74 -21.21
C LEU A 88 10.48 -6.37 -22.60
N SER A 89 11.68 -6.82 -23.02
CA SER A 89 11.82 -7.62 -24.23
C SER A 89 11.06 -8.95 -24.10
N GLU A 90 10.52 -9.45 -25.19
CA GLU A 90 9.72 -10.69 -25.23
C GLU A 90 10.44 -11.89 -24.59
N ASN A 91 11.74 -12.02 -24.84
CA ASN A 91 12.54 -13.07 -24.24
C ASN A 91 12.66 -12.91 -22.71
N ASN A 92 12.89 -11.69 -22.22
CA ASN A 92 13.03 -11.42 -20.79
C ASN A 92 11.70 -11.60 -20.06
N ILE A 93 10.58 -11.20 -20.66
CA ILE A 93 9.24 -11.46 -20.13
C ILE A 93 9.03 -12.96 -19.91
N LYS A 94 9.46 -13.81 -20.86
CA LYS A 94 9.33 -15.27 -20.75
C LYS A 94 10.24 -15.90 -19.70
N THR A 95 11.45 -15.41 -19.54
CA THR A 95 12.49 -16.04 -18.70
C THR A 95 12.62 -15.46 -17.31
N ASN A 96 12.23 -14.19 -17.09
CA ASN A 96 12.42 -13.45 -15.84
C ASN A 96 11.12 -12.80 -15.35
N LYS A 97 9.98 -13.41 -15.61
CA LYS A 97 8.64 -12.94 -15.35
C LYS A 97 8.45 -12.39 -13.93
N GLN A 98 9.04 -13.05 -12.93
CA GLN A 98 8.97 -12.67 -11.53
C GLN A 98 9.68 -11.34 -11.22
N TYR A 99 10.74 -11.00 -11.99
CA TYR A 99 11.58 -9.83 -11.71
C TYR A 99 11.15 -8.56 -12.42
N ILE A 100 10.22 -8.65 -13.37
CA ILE A 100 9.74 -7.47 -14.09
C ILE A 100 8.55 -6.80 -13.42
N VAL A 101 7.88 -7.47 -12.48
CA VAL A 101 6.68 -6.96 -11.82
C VAL A 101 7.06 -6.04 -10.65
N ASN A 102 6.52 -4.84 -10.63
CA ASN A 102 6.61 -3.87 -9.54
C ASN A 102 5.56 -4.14 -8.47
N LYS A 103 4.29 -4.29 -8.90
CA LYS A 103 3.18 -4.53 -7.99
C LYS A 103 2.03 -5.32 -8.62
N ILE A 104 1.23 -5.93 -7.77
CA ILE A 104 -0.08 -6.49 -8.10
C ILE A 104 -1.13 -5.71 -7.30
N GLY A 105 -2.18 -5.25 -7.93
CA GLY A 105 -3.28 -4.48 -7.30
C GLY A 105 -4.58 -4.57 -8.13
N HIS A 106 -5.71 -4.18 -7.62
CA HIS A 106 -5.91 -3.49 -6.35
C HIS A 106 -6.99 -4.16 -5.49
N ALA A 107 -7.46 -5.37 -5.90
CA ALA A 107 -8.54 -6.12 -5.22
C ALA A 107 -8.12 -7.54 -4.77
N LEU A 108 -6.83 -7.75 -4.44
CA LEU A 108 -6.33 -9.05 -3.95
C LEU A 108 -7.11 -9.53 -2.71
N HIS A 109 -7.40 -8.60 -1.78
CA HIS A 109 -8.13 -8.86 -0.53
C HIS A 109 -9.60 -9.30 -0.71
N ASP A 110 -10.13 -9.21 -1.94
CA ASP A 110 -11.50 -9.62 -2.28
C ASP A 110 -11.55 -10.80 -3.25
N LEU A 111 -10.54 -10.99 -4.10
CA LEU A 111 -10.59 -11.87 -5.26
C LEU A 111 -9.66 -13.09 -5.17
N ASP A 112 -8.70 -13.10 -4.26
CA ASP A 112 -7.79 -14.23 -4.07
C ASP A 112 -7.88 -14.78 -2.65
N GLU A 113 -8.15 -16.07 -2.52
CA GLU A 113 -8.43 -16.72 -1.23
C GLU A 113 -7.29 -16.55 -0.21
N LYS A 114 -6.03 -16.65 -0.63
CA LYS A 114 -4.89 -16.50 0.28
C LYS A 114 -4.79 -15.06 0.80
N PHE A 115 -4.99 -14.09 -0.08
CA PHE A 115 -5.01 -12.67 0.30
C PHE A 115 -6.25 -12.30 1.12
N ILE A 116 -7.41 -12.90 0.85
CA ILE A 116 -8.62 -12.76 1.70
C ILE A 116 -8.32 -13.24 3.12
N ASN A 117 -7.77 -14.45 3.27
CA ASN A 117 -7.48 -15.05 4.57
C ASN A 117 -6.43 -14.26 5.36
N PHE A 118 -5.40 -13.73 4.69
CA PHE A 118 -4.40 -12.88 5.31
C PHE A 118 -4.98 -11.54 5.76
N SER A 119 -5.86 -10.93 4.97
CA SER A 119 -6.44 -9.61 5.17
C SER A 119 -7.57 -9.59 6.20
N LYS A 120 -8.38 -10.66 6.27
CA LYS A 120 -9.49 -10.77 7.22
C LYS A 120 -8.99 -11.31 8.55
N ASN A 121 -8.90 -10.43 9.54
CA ASN A 121 -8.36 -10.74 10.85
C ASN A 121 -9.06 -9.89 11.93
N GLU A 122 -9.49 -10.52 13.02
CA GLU A 122 -10.21 -9.86 14.11
C GLU A 122 -9.33 -8.82 14.83
N ASP A 123 -8.03 -9.06 14.96
CA ASP A 123 -7.12 -8.10 15.60
C ASP A 123 -6.97 -6.84 14.75
N LEU A 124 -6.97 -6.94 13.40
CA LEU A 124 -6.98 -5.78 12.51
C LEU A 124 -8.28 -4.95 12.68
N ASP A 125 -9.44 -5.58 12.83
CA ASP A 125 -10.70 -4.90 13.13
C ASP A 125 -10.62 -4.14 14.46
N LYS A 126 -10.07 -4.78 15.50
CA LYS A 126 -9.88 -4.17 16.82
C LYS A 126 -8.90 -2.99 16.78
N ILE A 127 -7.78 -3.13 16.07
CA ILE A 127 -6.80 -2.07 15.86
C ILE A 127 -7.45 -0.87 15.14
N ALA A 128 -8.15 -1.12 14.03
CA ALA A 128 -8.84 -0.08 13.28
C ALA A 128 -9.83 0.68 14.18
N LYS A 129 -10.62 -0.02 14.98
CA LYS A 129 -11.56 0.59 15.92
C LYS A 129 -10.85 1.39 17.03
N ALA A 130 -9.75 0.89 17.55
CA ALA A 130 -8.96 1.59 18.59
C ALA A 130 -8.36 2.91 18.10
N ILE A 131 -8.00 3.01 16.81
CA ILE A 131 -7.52 4.27 16.21
C ILE A 131 -8.65 5.17 15.72
N GLY A 132 -9.92 4.79 15.91
CA GLY A 132 -11.07 5.68 15.75
C GLY A 132 -12.07 5.30 14.66
N PHE A 133 -11.87 4.23 13.88
CA PHE A 133 -12.85 3.77 12.90
C PHE A 133 -14.14 3.26 13.58
N LYS A 134 -15.28 3.62 13.02
CA LYS A 134 -16.59 3.11 13.42
C LYS A 134 -17.00 1.89 12.60
N ASP A 135 -16.65 1.88 11.33
CA ASP A 135 -17.01 0.85 10.36
C ASP A 135 -15.81 0.67 9.38
N PRO A 136 -14.73 -0.05 9.80
CA PRO A 136 -13.54 -0.19 8.97
C PRO A 136 -13.84 -1.04 7.73
N LEU A 137 -13.61 -0.47 6.54
CA LEU A 137 -13.80 -1.10 5.24
C LEU A 137 -12.48 -1.14 4.45
N LEU A 138 -12.17 -2.30 3.87
CA LEU A 138 -11.01 -2.51 3.03
C LEU A 138 -11.30 -1.94 1.64
N LEU A 139 -10.56 -0.92 1.25
CA LEU A 139 -10.78 -0.20 0.00
C LEU A 139 -9.93 -0.74 -1.15
N GLN A 140 -8.65 -0.96 -0.88
CA GLN A 140 -7.64 -1.31 -1.87
C GLN A 140 -6.58 -2.19 -1.24
N SER A 141 -5.99 -3.07 -2.03
CA SER A 141 -4.77 -3.79 -1.62
C SER A 141 -3.71 -3.78 -2.72
N MET A 142 -2.45 -3.76 -2.31
CA MET A 142 -1.30 -3.83 -3.20
C MET A 142 -0.26 -4.81 -2.65
N TYR A 143 0.22 -5.71 -3.50
CA TYR A 143 1.44 -6.45 -3.26
C TYR A 143 2.59 -5.74 -3.99
N ILE A 144 3.64 -5.37 -3.27
CA ILE A 144 4.77 -4.58 -3.79
C ILE A 144 6.04 -5.42 -3.69
N PHE A 145 6.73 -5.60 -4.82
CA PHE A 145 7.91 -6.45 -4.92
C PHE A 145 9.21 -5.78 -4.52
N LYS A 146 9.36 -4.50 -4.84
CA LYS A 146 10.62 -3.76 -4.64
C LYS A 146 11.83 -4.59 -5.04
N GLN A 147 11.91 -4.91 -6.32
CA GLN A 147 12.83 -5.87 -6.90
C GLN A 147 14.31 -5.56 -6.61
N PRO A 148 15.18 -6.58 -6.47
CA PRO A 148 16.61 -6.36 -6.30
C PRO A 148 17.19 -5.51 -7.42
N LYS A 149 18.01 -4.50 -7.08
CA LYS A 149 18.74 -3.61 -8.00
C LYS A 149 17.88 -2.68 -8.87
N ILE A 150 16.62 -3.01 -9.16
CA ILE A 150 15.75 -2.25 -10.07
C ILE A 150 14.50 -1.69 -9.41
N GLY A 151 14.18 -2.13 -8.18
CA GLY A 151 12.98 -1.68 -7.45
C GLY A 151 12.94 -0.16 -7.34
N GLY A 152 11.98 0.46 -8.02
CA GLY A 152 11.89 1.90 -8.17
C GLY A 152 11.65 2.65 -6.87
N GLU A 153 11.98 3.93 -6.87
CA GLU A 153 11.65 4.86 -5.79
C GLU A 153 10.13 5.05 -5.69
N VAL A 154 9.62 5.19 -4.47
CA VAL A 154 8.29 5.71 -4.22
C VAL A 154 8.46 7.10 -3.62
N VAL A 155 8.18 8.13 -4.43
CA VAL A 155 8.36 9.54 -4.04
C VAL A 155 7.53 9.90 -2.82
N CYS A 156 7.95 10.92 -2.08
CA CYS A 156 7.23 11.37 -0.89
C CYS A 156 5.79 11.77 -1.23
N HIS A 157 4.84 11.17 -0.53
CA HIS A 157 3.41 11.38 -0.75
C HIS A 157 2.60 11.19 0.54
N GLN A 158 1.33 11.45 0.43
CA GLN A 158 0.29 11.19 1.43
C GLN A 158 -0.75 10.28 0.78
N ASP A 159 -1.16 9.18 1.42
CA ASP A 159 -2.15 8.24 0.85
C ASP A 159 -3.50 8.91 0.56
N SER A 160 -3.92 9.87 1.43
CA SER A 160 -5.13 10.67 1.22
C SER A 160 -5.10 11.50 -0.06
N THR A 161 -3.93 11.73 -0.67
CA THR A 161 -3.82 12.34 -2.00
C THR A 161 -4.58 11.54 -3.05
N PHE A 162 -4.58 10.21 -2.91
CA PHE A 162 -5.13 9.28 -3.89
C PHE A 162 -6.48 8.68 -3.48
N LEU A 163 -6.75 8.62 -2.17
CA LEU A 163 -7.88 7.90 -1.58
C LEU A 163 -8.57 8.78 -0.52
N ILE A 164 -9.23 9.83 -0.97
CA ILE A 164 -9.83 10.82 -0.06
C ILE A 164 -11.25 10.43 0.37
N THR A 165 -11.54 10.63 1.65
CA THR A 165 -12.90 10.52 2.22
C THR A 165 -13.29 11.80 2.95
N GLU A 166 -14.57 12.02 3.18
CA GLU A 166 -15.11 13.14 3.95
C GLU A 166 -16.05 12.63 5.07
N PRO A 167 -15.67 12.82 6.36
CA PRO A 167 -14.36 13.26 6.83
C PRO A 167 -13.21 12.31 6.44
N GLU A 168 -11.96 12.81 6.45
CA GLU A 168 -10.79 11.99 6.13
C GLU A 168 -10.65 10.80 7.08
N SER A 169 -10.43 9.60 6.52
CA SER A 169 -10.35 8.36 7.31
C SER A 169 -9.36 7.33 6.76
N THR A 170 -8.66 7.65 5.68
CA THR A 170 -7.73 6.68 5.05
C THR A 170 -6.57 6.33 5.97
N VAL A 171 -6.31 5.04 6.14
CA VAL A 171 -5.15 4.48 6.85
C VAL A 171 -4.57 3.34 6.05
N GLY A 172 -3.26 3.35 5.83
CA GLY A 172 -2.51 2.25 5.25
C GLY A 172 -2.15 1.21 6.32
N PHE A 173 -2.45 -0.06 6.07
CA PHE A 173 -2.02 -1.22 6.84
C PHE A 173 -0.94 -1.93 6.00
N TRP A 174 0.30 -1.65 6.28
CA TRP A 174 1.45 -2.14 5.54
C TRP A 174 2.12 -3.31 6.28
N PHE A 175 2.25 -4.45 5.62
CA PHE A 175 2.86 -5.67 6.16
C PHE A 175 4.20 -5.94 5.51
N ALA A 176 5.25 -6.04 6.30
CA ALA A 176 6.55 -6.51 5.85
C ALA A 176 6.49 -8.03 5.60
N LEU A 177 6.53 -8.45 4.34
CA LEU A 177 6.59 -9.87 3.98
C LEU A 177 8.04 -10.38 3.95
N GLU A 178 9.00 -9.48 3.90
CA GLU A 178 10.45 -9.69 4.05
C GLU A 178 11.03 -8.61 4.96
N ASP A 179 12.24 -8.82 5.47
CA ASP A 179 12.95 -7.79 6.24
C ASP A 179 13.13 -6.53 5.41
N ALA A 180 12.74 -5.39 5.94
CA ALA A 180 12.92 -4.09 5.33
C ALA A 180 13.98 -3.28 6.08
N ASN A 181 14.96 -2.76 5.35
CA ASN A 181 16.03 -1.93 5.87
C ASN A 181 16.37 -0.81 4.86
N LYS A 182 17.27 0.08 5.24
CA LYS A 182 17.63 1.22 4.39
C LYS A 182 18.22 0.81 3.03
N ASP A 183 18.90 -0.34 2.94
CA ASP A 183 19.60 -0.76 1.72
C ASP A 183 18.64 -1.37 0.69
N ASN A 184 17.49 -1.95 1.13
CA ASN A 184 16.47 -2.50 0.25
C ASN A 184 15.20 -1.64 0.14
N GLY A 185 15.24 -0.40 0.64
CA GLY A 185 14.17 0.57 0.48
C GLY A 185 13.03 0.39 1.50
N CYS A 186 13.34 0.38 2.81
CA CYS A 186 12.34 0.47 3.86
C CYS A 186 11.52 1.76 3.75
N LEU A 187 10.39 1.82 4.46
CA LEU A 187 9.62 3.04 4.59
C LEU A 187 10.40 4.10 5.37
N GLN A 188 10.22 5.36 4.98
CA GLN A 188 10.70 6.54 5.69
C GLN A 188 9.52 7.48 5.88
N VAL A 189 9.32 8.00 7.08
CA VAL A 189 8.18 8.84 7.40
C VAL A 189 8.61 10.17 8.01
N ALA A 190 7.80 11.19 7.80
CA ALA A 190 7.90 12.44 8.56
C ALA A 190 7.03 12.30 9.82
N SER A 191 7.64 11.88 10.93
CA SER A 191 6.93 11.67 12.20
C SER A 191 6.15 12.92 12.63
N GLY A 192 4.84 12.74 12.93
CA GLY A 192 3.93 13.87 13.25
C GLY A 192 3.47 14.68 12.04
N GLY A 193 3.99 14.43 10.84
CA GLY A 193 3.68 15.18 9.62
C GLY A 193 2.22 15.07 9.15
N HIS A 194 1.46 14.08 9.65
CA HIS A 194 0.02 13.95 9.41
C HIS A 194 -0.82 15.06 10.02
N LYS A 195 -0.27 15.80 10.99
CA LYS A 195 -0.90 16.99 11.60
C LYS A 195 -0.87 18.20 10.66
N GLY A 196 -0.01 18.17 9.63
CA GLY A 196 0.06 19.19 8.58
C GLY A 196 -1.06 19.04 7.53
N PRO A 197 -1.10 19.92 6.52
CA PRO A 197 -2.14 19.90 5.48
C PRO A 197 -2.01 18.71 4.53
N LEU A 198 -3.12 18.32 3.91
CA LEU A 198 -3.09 17.55 2.67
C LEU A 198 -2.54 18.47 1.57
N ARG A 199 -1.48 18.02 0.87
CA ARG A 199 -0.76 18.88 -0.08
C ARG A 199 -1.27 18.78 -1.50
N LYS A 200 -1.67 17.58 -1.88
CA LYS A 200 -2.09 17.28 -3.25
C LYS A 200 -3.35 16.42 -3.24
N LEU A 201 -4.10 16.50 -4.32
CA LEU A 201 -5.26 15.66 -4.54
C LEU A 201 -5.25 15.11 -5.98
N PHE A 202 -5.22 13.80 -6.11
CA PHE A 202 -5.30 13.10 -7.38
C PHE A 202 -6.76 12.75 -7.66
N LYS A 203 -7.40 13.52 -8.54
CA LYS A 203 -8.84 13.44 -8.79
C LYS A 203 -9.18 13.26 -10.25
N ARG A 204 -10.34 12.67 -10.49
CA ARG A 204 -10.96 12.60 -11.81
C ARG A 204 -11.73 13.90 -12.10
N GLU A 205 -11.39 14.56 -13.20
CA GLU A 205 -12.04 15.76 -13.67
C GLU A 205 -12.24 15.66 -15.18
N ASN A 206 -13.49 15.79 -15.68
CA ASN A 206 -13.81 15.67 -17.11
C ASN A 206 -13.25 14.40 -17.79
N ASN A 207 -13.37 13.25 -17.13
CA ASN A 207 -12.86 11.93 -17.55
C ASN A 207 -11.32 11.84 -17.70
N LYS A 208 -10.58 12.79 -17.13
CA LYS A 208 -9.11 12.74 -17.04
C LYS A 208 -8.69 12.79 -15.58
N MET A 209 -7.53 12.22 -15.32
CA MET A 209 -6.91 12.37 -14.01
C MET A 209 -6.12 13.67 -13.95
N LYS A 210 -6.19 14.33 -12.79
CA LYS A 210 -5.51 15.58 -12.53
C LYS A 210 -4.93 15.58 -11.12
N MET A 211 -3.68 15.99 -11.00
CA MET A 211 -3.09 16.32 -9.72
C MET A 211 -3.36 17.79 -9.40
N GLU A 212 -4.11 18.06 -8.34
CA GLU A 212 -4.40 19.38 -7.83
C GLU A 212 -3.50 19.67 -6.64
N GLU A 213 -2.86 20.84 -6.64
CA GLU A 213 -2.09 21.35 -5.50
C GLU A 213 -3.07 22.02 -4.52
N LEU A 214 -3.16 21.47 -3.30
CA LEU A 214 -4.01 22.01 -2.22
C LEU A 214 -3.24 22.92 -1.26
N SER A 215 -1.92 22.72 -1.14
CA SER A 215 -1.04 23.50 -0.29
C SER A 215 0.33 23.65 -0.94
N ASN A 216 0.90 24.86 -0.82
CA ASN A 216 2.26 25.15 -1.28
C ASN A 216 3.32 24.81 -0.22
N GLU A 217 2.92 24.30 0.95
CA GLU A 217 3.87 23.87 1.97
C GLU A 217 4.66 22.66 1.47
N PRO A 218 6.01 22.68 1.54
CA PRO A 218 6.80 21.52 1.15
C PRO A 218 6.50 20.35 2.08
N PHE A 219 6.76 19.13 1.59
CA PHE A 219 6.78 17.98 2.47
C PHE A 219 7.88 18.17 3.53
N PRO A 220 7.60 17.88 4.81
CA PRO A 220 8.66 17.79 5.80
C PRO A 220 9.63 16.64 5.47
N GLU A 221 10.84 16.71 6.01
CA GLU A 221 11.81 15.64 5.83
C GLU A 221 11.28 14.31 6.37
N THR A 222 11.44 13.25 5.57
CA THR A 222 11.12 11.87 5.95
C THR A 222 12.36 11.22 6.54
N ASP A 223 12.79 11.68 7.71
CA ASP A 223 14.03 11.30 8.37
C ASP A 223 13.92 10.05 9.26
N THR A 224 12.69 9.62 9.54
CA THR A 224 12.45 8.46 10.41
C THR A 224 12.37 7.20 9.55
N LEU A 225 13.47 6.41 9.57
CA LEU A 225 13.52 5.10 8.90
C LEU A 225 12.71 4.05 9.68
N LEU A 226 11.84 3.35 9.01
CA LEU A 226 11.08 2.23 9.54
C LEU A 226 11.75 0.92 9.08
N GLU A 227 12.90 0.60 9.67
CA GLU A 227 13.54 -0.70 9.48
C GLU A 227 12.81 -1.74 10.32
N VAL A 228 12.23 -2.73 9.68
CA VAL A 228 11.34 -3.71 10.33
C VAL A 228 11.62 -5.13 9.85
N LYS A 229 11.29 -6.09 10.70
CA LYS A 229 11.40 -7.51 10.38
C LYS A 229 10.18 -8.03 9.65
N LYS A 230 10.35 -9.13 8.92
CA LYS A 230 9.25 -9.91 8.33
C LYS A 230 8.17 -10.19 9.38
N GLY A 231 6.91 -10.09 8.98
CA GLY A 231 5.75 -10.25 9.86
C GLY A 231 5.32 -9.00 10.61
N THR A 232 6.04 -7.89 10.49
CA THR A 232 5.68 -6.61 11.12
C THR A 232 4.53 -5.93 10.39
N LEU A 233 3.56 -5.40 11.15
CA LEU A 233 2.53 -4.48 10.68
C LEU A 233 2.95 -3.03 10.95
N VAL A 234 2.88 -2.19 9.95
CA VAL A 234 3.04 -0.73 10.06
C VAL A 234 1.72 -0.07 9.68
N LEU A 235 1.15 0.73 10.59
CA LEU A 235 0.03 1.60 10.29
C LEU A 235 0.55 2.95 9.82
N LEU A 236 -0.07 3.52 8.77
CA LEU A 236 0.27 4.82 8.20
C LEU A 236 -1.00 5.66 8.08
N HIS A 237 -1.05 6.80 8.77
CA HIS A 237 -2.15 7.76 8.63
C HIS A 237 -2.19 8.32 7.21
N GLY A 238 -3.37 8.44 6.59
CA GLY A 238 -3.51 8.88 5.21
C GLY A 238 -2.84 10.21 4.87
N ARG A 239 -2.71 11.12 5.84
CA ARG A 239 -1.96 12.38 5.68
C ARG A 239 -0.48 12.32 6.09
N LEU A 240 0.01 11.19 6.56
CA LEU A 240 1.42 11.07 6.93
C LEU A 240 2.30 11.10 5.68
N PRO A 241 3.19 12.09 5.52
CA PRO A 241 4.17 12.07 4.44
C PRO A 241 5.12 10.90 4.63
N HIS A 242 5.21 10.05 3.61
CA HIS A 242 6.11 8.91 3.63
C HIS A 242 6.74 8.66 2.25
N TYR A 243 7.84 7.94 2.28
CA TYR A 243 8.76 7.76 1.17
C TYR A 243 9.40 6.38 1.23
N SER A 244 9.92 5.89 0.14
CA SER A 244 10.73 4.67 0.08
C SER A 244 11.76 4.78 -1.03
N CYS A 245 13.06 4.72 -0.68
CA CYS A 245 14.16 4.74 -1.64
C CYS A 245 14.08 3.59 -2.65
N GLU A 246 14.79 3.74 -3.77
CA GLU A 246 15.02 2.62 -4.67
C GLU A 246 15.79 1.48 -3.96
N ASN A 247 15.55 0.25 -4.40
CA ASN A 247 16.27 -0.91 -3.88
C ASN A 247 17.58 -1.11 -4.64
N LYS A 248 18.71 -0.80 -3.99
CA LYS A 248 20.07 -1.00 -4.53
C LYS A 248 20.70 -2.31 -4.08
N SER A 249 20.06 -3.02 -3.16
CA SER A 249 20.57 -4.27 -2.59
C SER A 249 20.41 -5.45 -3.55
N SER A 250 20.96 -6.60 -3.17
CA SER A 250 20.75 -7.88 -3.87
C SER A 250 19.51 -8.64 -3.39
N ASN A 251 18.81 -8.12 -2.38
CA ASN A 251 17.63 -8.74 -1.79
C ASN A 251 16.37 -7.96 -2.19
N SER A 252 15.27 -8.65 -2.42
CA SER A 252 13.96 -8.01 -2.57
C SER A 252 13.47 -7.41 -1.25
N ARG A 253 12.39 -6.64 -1.33
CA ARG A 253 11.67 -6.17 -0.17
C ARG A 253 10.17 -6.25 -0.46
N HIS A 254 9.62 -7.46 -0.32
CA HIS A 254 8.21 -7.71 -0.54
C HIS A 254 7.37 -7.12 0.60
N ALA A 255 6.29 -6.49 0.24
CA ALA A 255 5.30 -5.96 1.18
C ALA A 255 3.88 -6.14 0.64
N TYR A 256 2.94 -6.25 1.56
CA TYR A 256 1.52 -6.21 1.26
C TYR A 256 0.87 -5.05 1.98
N THR A 257 0.08 -4.25 1.29
CA THR A 257 -0.59 -3.07 1.86
C THR A 257 -2.09 -3.15 1.62
N ILE A 258 -2.86 -2.83 2.66
CA ILE A 258 -4.31 -2.62 2.56
C ILE A 258 -4.60 -1.17 2.95
N HIS A 259 -5.32 -0.43 2.11
CA HIS A 259 -5.88 0.85 2.51
C HIS A 259 -7.29 0.65 3.04
N VAL A 260 -7.52 1.18 4.23
CA VAL A 260 -8.77 1.07 4.99
C VAL A 260 -9.39 2.45 5.13
N ILE A 261 -10.70 2.53 4.96
CA ILE A 261 -11.50 3.74 5.17
C ILE A 261 -12.63 3.47 6.16
N ASP A 262 -13.16 4.51 6.78
CA ASP A 262 -14.37 4.37 7.62
C ASP A 262 -15.62 4.41 6.72
N GLY A 263 -16.47 3.38 6.81
CA GLY A 263 -17.75 3.32 6.11
C GLY A 263 -18.76 4.40 6.56
N LYS A 264 -18.46 5.15 7.65
CA LYS A 264 -19.23 6.33 8.04
C LYS A 264 -18.75 7.61 7.36
N SER A 265 -17.62 7.57 6.68
CA SER A 265 -17.12 8.66 5.83
C SER A 265 -17.58 8.45 4.39
N LYS A 266 -17.84 9.55 3.68
CA LYS A 266 -18.17 9.49 2.25
C LYS A 266 -16.89 9.28 1.46
N TYR A 267 -16.79 8.19 0.70
CA TYR A 267 -15.77 8.02 -0.33
C TYR A 267 -16.16 8.86 -1.55
N LEU A 268 -15.28 9.74 -2.01
CA LEU A 268 -15.66 10.75 -3.00
C LEU A 268 -15.57 10.21 -4.43
N ASP A 269 -16.59 10.51 -5.24
CA ASP A 269 -16.78 9.96 -6.58
C ASP A 269 -15.67 10.34 -7.57
N TYR A 270 -14.92 11.39 -7.27
CA TYR A 270 -13.79 11.82 -8.09
C TYR A 270 -12.47 11.13 -7.75
N ASN A 271 -12.43 10.25 -6.75
CA ASN A 271 -11.25 9.41 -6.52
C ASN A 271 -10.92 8.61 -7.79
N TRP A 272 -9.64 8.39 -8.04
CA TRP A 272 -9.22 7.58 -9.18
C TRP A 272 -9.68 6.13 -9.06
N LEU A 273 -9.58 5.55 -7.87
CA LEU A 273 -9.96 4.17 -7.58
C LEU A 273 -11.48 4.07 -7.53
N GLN A 274 -12.05 3.37 -8.49
CA GLN A 274 -13.48 3.05 -8.53
C GLN A 274 -13.66 1.53 -8.50
N ARG A 275 -14.72 1.07 -7.83
CA ARG A 275 -15.02 -0.34 -7.62
C ARG A 275 -16.46 -0.68 -8.00
N PRO A 276 -16.84 -0.57 -9.29
CA PRO A 276 -18.24 -0.68 -9.71
C PRO A 276 -18.84 -2.08 -9.47
N ASN A 277 -18.01 -3.14 -9.46
CA ASN A 277 -18.46 -4.52 -9.39
C ASN A 277 -18.19 -5.20 -8.04
N LEU A 278 -17.46 -4.54 -7.13
CA LEU A 278 -17.12 -5.09 -5.81
C LEU A 278 -17.55 -4.16 -4.69
N LYS A 279 -18.36 -4.67 -3.77
CA LYS A 279 -18.71 -3.96 -2.53
C LYS A 279 -17.50 -3.95 -1.59
N LEU A 280 -17.41 -2.90 -0.79
CA LEU A 280 -16.44 -2.84 0.30
C LEU A 280 -16.86 -3.79 1.43
N ASN A 281 -15.88 -4.51 1.96
CA ASN A 281 -16.04 -5.43 3.08
C ASN A 281 -15.09 -5.02 4.21
N GLY A 282 -15.46 -5.36 5.46
CA GLY A 282 -14.59 -5.16 6.62
C GLY A 282 -13.63 -6.35 6.84
N PHE A 283 -12.92 -6.31 7.96
CA PHE A 283 -11.96 -7.34 8.36
C PHE A 283 -12.57 -8.67 8.79
N LYS A 284 -13.88 -8.74 9.01
CA LYS A 284 -14.59 -9.95 9.43
C LYS A 284 -15.09 -10.73 8.22
N TYR A 285 -15.13 -12.05 8.37
CA TYR A 285 -15.87 -12.89 7.43
C TYR A 285 -17.37 -12.61 7.60
N CYS A 286 -18.07 -12.36 6.48
CA CYS A 286 -19.52 -12.25 6.45
C CYS A 286 -20.15 -13.64 6.42
#